data_6aa9a2cda75833bab4d53f7c011d2a32
#
_entry.id   6aa9a2cda75833bab4d53f7c011d2a32
#
_cell.length_a   1.000
_cell.length_b   1.000
_cell.length_c   1.000
_cell.angle_alpha   90.00
_cell.angle_beta   90.00
_cell.angle_gamma   90.00
#
_symmetry.space_group_name_H-M   'P 1'
#
loop_
_entity.id
_entity.type
_entity.pdbx_description
1 polymer ?
#
loop_
_entity_poly.entity_id
_entity_poly.type
_entity_poly.pdbx_seq_one_letter_code
_entity_poly.pdbx_strand_id
1 'polypeptide(L)'
;VDGKPEDAVLQRKRERLLTHWSHRLNICGTRFDLFNFHQPLFSKLEAHARGVEYWWRKINTEMQKYPYETSNLAGTVSVTYNGTREIFDRNMFEEYVDLEFEGAAFKAFRRWDEWLSQEFGDYMTLPPENERKTHDLTVYLLDD
;
A
#
# COMPACT_ATOMS: atom_id res chain seq x y z
N VAL A 1 -0.24 1.32 -9.34
CA VAL A 1 1.19 1.66 -9.36
C VAL A 1 1.32 3.10 -9.85
N ASP A 2 2.09 3.93 -9.20
CA ASP A 2 2.39 5.30 -9.59
C ASP A 2 3.91 5.52 -9.77
N GLY A 3 4.29 6.59 -10.47
CA GLY A 3 5.69 6.99 -10.61
C GLY A 3 6.29 7.42 -9.27
N LYS A 4 7.59 7.20 -9.11
CA LYS A 4 8.35 7.55 -7.91
C LYS A 4 9.54 8.44 -8.26
N PRO A 5 9.92 9.39 -7.39
CA PRO A 5 11.15 10.15 -7.56
C PRO A 5 12.38 9.26 -7.36
N GLU A 6 13.44 9.53 -8.09
CA GLU A 6 14.72 8.81 -7.94
C GLU A 6 15.46 9.17 -6.64
N ASP A 7 15.24 10.37 -6.11
CA ASP A 7 15.86 10.83 -4.87
C ASP A 7 15.29 10.10 -3.64
N ALA A 8 16.13 9.31 -2.98
CA ALA A 8 15.72 8.50 -1.82
C ALA A 8 15.28 9.34 -0.60
N VAL A 9 15.75 10.57 -0.45
CA VAL A 9 15.32 11.46 0.64
C VAL A 9 13.91 11.96 0.34
N LEU A 10 13.67 12.34 -0.91
CA LEU A 10 12.36 12.79 -1.37
C LEU A 10 11.33 11.65 -1.30
N GLN A 11 11.71 10.42 -1.68
CA GLN A 11 10.87 9.22 -1.52
C GLN A 11 10.42 9.06 -0.07
N ARG A 12 11.37 8.99 0.87
CA ARG A 12 11.06 8.84 2.31
C ARG A 12 10.19 9.97 2.86
N LYS A 13 10.41 11.21 2.38
CA LYS A 13 9.57 12.34 2.76
C LYS A 13 8.13 12.18 2.26
N ARG A 14 7.95 11.78 1.01
CA ARG A 14 6.62 11.51 0.42
C ARG A 14 5.89 10.40 1.17
N GLU A 15 6.55 9.28 1.43
CA GLU A 15 5.96 8.16 2.17
C GLU A 15 5.46 8.60 3.55
N ARG A 16 6.26 9.35 4.29
CA ARG A 16 5.83 9.88 5.59
C ARG A 16 4.62 10.80 5.49
N LEU A 17 4.56 11.65 4.46
CA LEU A 17 3.42 12.54 4.23
C LEU A 17 2.16 11.74 3.87
N LEU A 18 2.27 10.79 2.94
CA LEU A 18 1.16 9.94 2.52
C LEU A 18 0.64 9.08 3.67
N THR A 19 1.53 8.47 4.45
CA THR A 19 1.17 7.72 5.66
C THR A 19 0.43 8.60 6.67
N HIS A 20 0.95 9.82 6.92
CA HIS A 20 0.31 10.76 7.83
C HIS A 20 -1.10 11.15 7.36
N TRP A 21 -1.27 11.48 6.08
CA TRP A 21 -2.56 11.89 5.53
C TRP A 21 -3.56 10.72 5.42
N SER A 22 -3.08 9.53 5.08
CA SER A 22 -3.91 8.31 5.08
C SER A 22 -4.42 7.99 6.48
N HIS A 23 -3.58 8.17 7.49
CA HIS A 23 -4.00 8.03 8.88
C HIS A 23 -5.10 9.05 9.27
N ARG A 24 -4.98 10.32 8.83
CA ARG A 24 -6.02 11.34 9.02
C ARG A 24 -7.32 10.99 8.29
N LEU A 25 -7.20 10.48 7.07
CA LEU A 25 -8.36 10.02 6.28
C LEU A 25 -9.10 8.89 7.00
N ASN A 26 -8.37 7.91 7.52
CA ASN A 26 -8.94 6.80 8.29
C ASN A 26 -9.67 7.30 9.56
N ILE A 27 -9.10 8.27 10.27
CA ILE A 27 -9.76 8.88 11.43
C ILE A 27 -11.07 9.56 11.02
N CYS A 28 -11.09 10.28 9.89
CA CYS A 28 -12.31 10.91 9.37
C CYS A 28 -13.41 9.90 9.02
N GLY A 29 -13.03 8.71 8.54
CA GLY A 29 -13.96 7.64 8.18
C GLY A 29 -14.60 6.97 9.39
N THR A 30 -14.10 7.20 10.59
CA THR A 30 -14.66 6.66 11.83
C THR A 30 -15.55 7.68 12.54
N ARG A 31 -16.50 7.18 13.35
CA ARG A 31 -17.28 8.06 14.21
C ARG A 31 -16.37 8.80 15.18
N PHE A 32 -16.57 10.11 15.33
CA PHE A 32 -15.83 10.90 16.30
C PHE A 32 -16.11 10.39 17.73
N ASP A 33 -15.07 9.91 18.39
CA ASP A 33 -15.13 9.39 19.75
C ASP A 33 -14.05 10.05 20.62
N LEU A 34 -14.48 10.85 21.59
CA LEU A 34 -13.60 11.51 22.56
C LEU A 34 -12.89 10.51 23.47
N PHE A 35 -13.49 9.36 23.75
CA PHE A 35 -12.99 8.38 24.71
C PHE A 35 -12.09 7.31 24.09
N ASN A 36 -11.91 7.30 22.78
CA ASN A 36 -10.94 6.43 22.13
C ASN A 36 -9.52 6.98 22.31
N PHE A 37 -8.82 6.53 23.33
CA PHE A 37 -7.48 7.01 23.72
C PHE A 37 -6.35 6.51 22.79
N HIS A 38 -6.62 5.63 21.83
CA HIS A 38 -5.61 5.17 20.87
C HIS A 38 -5.15 6.26 19.89
N GLN A 39 -5.89 7.36 19.79
CA GLN A 39 -5.59 8.47 18.90
C GLN A 39 -5.51 9.79 19.68
N PRO A 40 -4.45 10.61 19.50
CA PRO A 40 -4.36 11.93 20.11
C PRO A 40 -5.58 12.81 19.77
N LEU A 41 -6.15 13.49 20.75
CA LEU A 41 -7.32 14.35 20.58
C LEU A 41 -7.14 15.39 19.47
N PHE A 42 -5.96 16.02 19.41
CA PHE A 42 -5.63 16.97 18.35
C PHE A 42 -5.73 16.37 16.95
N SER A 43 -5.27 15.12 16.79
CA SER A 43 -5.37 14.38 15.53
C SER A 43 -6.80 14.16 15.07
N LYS A 44 -7.69 13.84 16.01
CA LYS A 44 -9.12 13.66 15.75
C LYS A 44 -9.78 14.98 15.35
N LEU A 45 -9.53 16.03 16.13
CA LEU A 45 -10.07 17.37 15.85
C LEU A 45 -9.61 17.87 14.47
N GLU A 46 -8.33 17.78 14.16
CA GLU A 46 -7.80 18.19 12.86
C GLU A 46 -8.41 17.36 11.72
N ALA A 47 -8.45 16.04 11.87
CA ALA A 47 -8.99 15.14 10.86
C ALA A 47 -10.45 15.49 10.53
N HIS A 48 -11.31 15.55 11.55
CA HIS A 48 -12.74 15.82 11.36
C HIS A 48 -13.04 17.27 10.94
N ALA A 49 -12.28 18.25 11.43
CA ALA A 49 -12.45 19.66 11.03
C ALA A 49 -12.19 19.89 9.55
N ARG A 50 -11.24 19.15 8.96
CA ARG A 50 -10.89 19.26 7.53
C ARG A 50 -11.79 18.37 6.65
N GLY A 51 -12.26 17.26 7.18
CA GLY A 51 -13.14 16.31 6.49
C GLY A 51 -12.42 15.39 5.49
N VAL A 52 -13.15 14.35 5.06
CA VAL A 52 -12.67 13.28 4.17
C VAL A 52 -12.16 13.84 2.84
N GLU A 53 -12.91 14.74 2.22
CA GLU A 53 -12.60 15.32 0.91
C GLU A 53 -11.26 16.05 0.88
N TYR A 54 -10.93 16.78 1.95
CA TYR A 54 -9.65 17.48 2.07
C TYR A 54 -8.45 16.51 2.07
N TRP A 55 -8.51 15.46 2.89
CA TRP A 55 -7.43 14.49 3.00
C TRP A 55 -7.30 13.66 1.73
N TRP A 56 -8.40 13.23 1.17
CA TRP A 56 -8.45 12.53 -0.09
C TRP A 56 -7.81 13.33 -1.23
N ARG A 57 -8.15 14.60 -1.35
CA ARG A 57 -7.57 15.50 -2.35
C ARG A 57 -6.07 15.68 -2.17
N LYS A 58 -5.61 15.84 -0.93
CA LYS A 58 -4.16 15.93 -0.62
C LYS A 58 -3.40 14.67 -1.05
N ILE A 59 -3.92 13.51 -0.72
CA ILE A 59 -3.32 12.23 -1.08
C ILE A 59 -3.24 12.09 -2.60
N ASN A 60 -4.35 12.29 -3.30
CA ASN A 60 -4.40 12.20 -4.76
C ASN A 60 -3.44 13.19 -5.45
N THR A 61 -3.39 14.42 -4.99
CA THR A 61 -2.48 15.42 -5.56
C THR A 61 -1.02 15.01 -5.40
N GLU A 62 -0.65 14.43 -4.26
CA GLU A 62 0.71 13.96 -4.04
C GLU A 62 1.03 12.73 -4.87
N MET A 63 0.07 11.80 -5.02
CA MET A 63 0.25 10.58 -5.80
C MET A 63 0.46 10.88 -7.29
N GLN A 64 -0.22 11.89 -7.82
CA GLN A 64 -0.16 12.28 -9.23
C GLN A 64 1.07 13.15 -9.60
N LYS A 65 1.93 13.51 -8.66
CA LYS A 65 3.10 14.36 -8.93
C LYS A 65 4.14 13.75 -9.87
N TYR A 66 4.21 12.44 -9.89
CA TYR A 66 5.16 11.68 -10.70
C TYR A 66 4.39 10.74 -11.61
N PRO A 67 4.07 11.17 -12.85
CA PRO A 67 3.36 10.32 -13.79
C PRO A 67 4.14 9.03 -14.05
N TYR A 68 3.43 7.92 -14.12
CA TYR A 68 4.03 6.61 -14.36
C TYR A 68 4.83 6.58 -15.66
N GLU A 69 4.30 7.18 -16.71
CA GLU A 69 4.86 7.17 -18.07
C GLU A 69 6.24 7.84 -18.18
N THR A 70 6.51 8.81 -17.32
CA THR A 70 7.75 9.61 -17.34
C THR A 70 8.71 9.29 -16.20
N SER A 71 8.33 8.42 -15.29
CA SER A 71 9.16 8.03 -14.15
C SER A 71 9.96 6.77 -14.46
N ASN A 72 11.22 6.70 -14.01
CA ASN A 72 12.03 5.48 -14.10
C ASN A 72 11.65 4.48 -13.02
N LEU A 73 11.18 4.97 -11.88
CA LEU A 73 10.76 4.16 -10.75
C LEU A 73 9.24 4.20 -10.58
N ALA A 74 8.68 3.07 -10.18
CA ALA A 74 7.27 2.91 -9.88
C ALA A 74 7.06 2.03 -8.63
N GLY A 75 5.89 2.08 -8.04
CA GLY A 75 5.61 1.29 -6.84
C GLY A 75 4.20 1.46 -6.31
N THR A 76 3.98 0.98 -5.09
CA THR A 76 2.68 1.04 -4.42
C THR A 76 2.16 2.47 -4.30
N VAL A 77 0.87 2.64 -4.58
CA VAL A 77 0.24 3.95 -4.76
C VAL A 77 0.13 4.75 -3.47
N SER A 78 -0.18 4.12 -2.36
CA SER A 78 -0.52 4.83 -1.13
C SER A 78 0.46 4.57 0.00
N VAL A 79 0.06 3.78 0.98
CA VAL A 79 0.88 3.44 2.15
C VAL A 79 1.66 2.17 1.88
N THR A 80 2.97 2.26 2.01
CA THR A 80 3.86 1.10 1.88
C THR A 80 3.90 0.34 3.19
N TYR A 81 3.80 -0.99 3.14
CA TYR A 81 4.02 -1.87 4.29
C TYR A 81 5.51 -2.14 4.50
N ASN A 82 6.26 -2.31 3.40
CA ASN A 82 7.67 -2.66 3.40
C ASN A 82 8.59 -1.48 2.99
N GLY A 83 8.05 -0.27 2.98
CA GLY A 83 8.78 0.96 2.70
C GLY A 83 9.39 0.98 1.30
N THR A 84 10.70 1.23 1.22
CA THR A 84 11.38 1.34 -0.08
C THR A 84 11.49 0.03 -0.86
N ARG A 85 11.20 -1.12 -0.25
CA ARG A 85 11.15 -2.41 -0.95
C ARG A 85 10.03 -2.46 -1.99
N GLU A 86 8.98 -1.66 -1.81
CA GLU A 86 7.85 -1.53 -2.74
C GLU A 86 8.11 -0.56 -3.90
N ILE A 87 9.36 -0.16 -4.12
CA ILE A 87 9.78 0.72 -5.21
C ILE A 87 10.67 -0.07 -6.16
N PHE A 88 10.29 -0.12 -7.42
CA PHE A 88 10.88 -0.92 -8.47
C PHE A 88 11.22 -0.08 -9.70
N ASP A 89 12.06 -0.60 -10.58
CA ASP A 89 12.14 -0.07 -11.94
C ASP A 89 10.77 -0.16 -12.61
N ARG A 90 10.35 0.88 -13.29
CA ARG A 90 9.06 0.92 -13.97
C ARG A 90 8.84 -0.24 -14.93
N ASN A 91 9.88 -0.66 -15.66
CA ASN A 91 9.83 -1.77 -16.59
C ASN A 91 9.46 -3.12 -15.96
N MET A 92 9.51 -3.23 -14.62
CA MET A 92 9.00 -4.39 -13.88
C MET A 92 7.54 -4.69 -14.22
N PHE A 93 6.75 -3.66 -14.53
CA PHE A 93 5.30 -3.71 -14.71
C PHE A 93 4.85 -3.67 -16.16
N GLU A 94 5.79 -3.69 -17.15
CA GLU A 94 5.45 -3.51 -18.57
C GLU A 94 5.16 -4.83 -19.28
N GLU A 95 5.72 -5.94 -18.83
CA GLU A 95 5.53 -7.24 -19.46
C GLU A 95 4.78 -8.21 -18.55
N TYR A 96 3.94 -9.04 -19.17
CA TYR A 96 3.12 -10.03 -18.49
C TYR A 96 3.36 -11.43 -19.02
N VAL A 97 3.13 -12.42 -18.18
CA VAL A 97 3.13 -13.85 -18.49
C VAL A 97 1.85 -14.47 -17.92
N ASP A 98 1.44 -15.58 -18.51
CA ASP A 98 0.38 -16.40 -17.94
C ASP A 98 1.00 -17.40 -16.96
N LEU A 99 0.53 -17.39 -15.71
CA LEU A 99 0.86 -18.36 -14.69
C LEU A 99 -0.36 -19.23 -14.41
N GLU A 100 -0.14 -20.53 -14.30
CA GLU A 100 -1.20 -21.46 -13.92
C GLU A 100 -1.37 -21.48 -12.38
N PHE A 101 -2.61 -21.38 -11.94
CA PHE A 101 -3.00 -21.55 -10.55
C PHE A 101 -4.35 -22.29 -10.48
N GLU A 102 -4.39 -23.43 -9.82
CA GLU A 102 -5.59 -24.27 -9.66
C GLU A 102 -6.30 -24.61 -11.00
N GLY A 103 -5.52 -24.85 -12.07
CA GLY A 103 -6.05 -25.19 -13.39
C GLY A 103 -6.57 -24.00 -14.22
N ALA A 104 -6.39 -22.77 -13.75
CA ALA A 104 -6.70 -21.55 -14.47
C ALA A 104 -5.44 -20.72 -14.74
N ALA A 105 -5.40 -20.01 -15.87
CA ALA A 105 -4.29 -19.13 -16.23
C ALA A 105 -4.58 -17.69 -15.78
N PHE A 106 -3.64 -17.08 -15.07
CA PHE A 106 -3.71 -15.70 -14.58
C PHE A 106 -2.55 -14.87 -15.10
N LYS A 107 -2.82 -13.60 -15.42
CA LYS A 107 -1.79 -12.64 -15.79
C LYS A 107 -0.97 -12.24 -14.57
N ALA A 108 0.35 -12.42 -14.66
CA ALA A 108 1.31 -11.92 -13.68
C ALA A 108 2.39 -11.10 -14.37
N PHE A 109 3.11 -10.26 -13.65
CA PHE A 109 4.29 -9.60 -14.19
C PHE A 109 5.31 -10.65 -14.65
N ARG A 110 5.98 -10.42 -15.78
CA ARG A 110 7.04 -11.34 -16.24
C ARG A 110 8.14 -11.51 -15.17
N ARG A 111 8.46 -10.42 -14.44
CA ARG A 111 9.49 -10.39 -13.40
C ARG A 111 8.90 -10.61 -11.99
N TRP A 112 7.86 -11.45 -11.89
CA TRP A 112 7.15 -11.70 -10.61
C TRP A 112 8.06 -12.27 -9.52
N ASP A 113 9.02 -13.12 -9.86
CA ASP A 113 9.98 -13.71 -8.92
C ASP A 113 10.89 -12.64 -8.31
N GLU A 114 11.40 -11.73 -9.12
CA GLU A 114 12.21 -10.59 -8.68
C GLU A 114 11.38 -9.65 -7.79
N TRP A 115 10.12 -9.40 -8.17
CA TRP A 115 9.19 -8.60 -7.37
C TRP A 115 8.97 -9.23 -5.99
N LEU A 116 8.66 -10.52 -5.93
CA LEU A 116 8.44 -11.24 -4.66
C LEU A 116 9.73 -11.28 -3.81
N SER A 117 10.88 -11.51 -4.45
CA SER A 117 12.17 -11.54 -3.74
C SER A 117 12.55 -10.20 -3.13
N GLN A 118 12.29 -9.08 -3.83
CA GLN A 118 12.55 -7.75 -3.30
C GLN A 118 11.59 -7.40 -2.15
N GLU A 119 10.33 -7.77 -2.28
CA GLU A 119 9.27 -7.45 -1.32
C GLU A 119 9.39 -8.28 -0.03
N PHE A 120 9.54 -9.60 -0.17
CA PHE A 120 9.43 -10.56 0.92
C PHE A 120 10.74 -11.30 1.25
N GLY A 121 11.79 -11.14 0.44
CA GLY A 121 13.03 -11.90 0.58
C GLY A 121 12.87 -13.34 0.10
N ASP A 122 13.25 -14.32 0.92
CA ASP A 122 13.06 -15.75 0.63
C ASP A 122 11.59 -16.14 0.84
N TYR A 123 10.75 -15.76 -0.11
CA TYR A 123 9.29 -15.98 -0.05
C TYR A 123 8.89 -17.46 -0.26
N MET A 124 9.79 -18.30 -0.79
CA MET A 124 9.53 -19.72 -1.00
C MET A 124 9.73 -20.55 0.28
N THR A 125 10.48 -20.03 1.24
CA THR A 125 10.67 -20.72 2.53
C THR A 125 9.55 -20.32 3.50
N LEU A 126 8.73 -21.29 3.89
CA LEU A 126 7.68 -21.07 4.88
C LEU A 126 8.29 -20.69 6.24
N PRO A 127 7.74 -19.71 6.94
CA PRO A 127 8.16 -19.40 8.30
C PRO A 127 8.01 -20.63 9.23
N PRO A 128 8.78 -20.71 10.32
CA PRO A 128 8.56 -21.69 11.37
C PRO A 128 7.10 -21.70 11.84
N GLU A 129 6.57 -22.87 12.20
CA GLU A 129 5.14 -23.02 12.54
C GLU A 129 4.65 -22.05 13.62
N ASN A 130 5.49 -21.79 14.63
CA ASN A 130 5.19 -20.85 15.71
C ASN A 130 5.17 -19.37 15.27
N GLU A 131 5.65 -19.06 14.07
CA GLU A 131 5.67 -17.69 13.50
C GLU A 131 4.58 -17.49 12.44
N ARG A 132 3.90 -18.57 12.03
CA ARG A 132 2.81 -18.51 11.05
C ARG A 132 1.58 -17.87 11.68
N LYS A 133 1.33 -16.61 11.31
CA LYS A 133 0.12 -15.89 11.74
C LYS A 133 -0.97 -16.08 10.69
N THR A 134 -2.11 -16.58 11.11
CA THR A 134 -3.33 -16.61 10.30
C THR A 134 -4.23 -15.45 10.72
N HIS A 135 -5.01 -14.93 9.78
CA HIS A 135 -6.11 -14.04 10.13
C HIS A 135 -7.25 -14.86 10.70
N ASP A 136 -7.83 -14.42 11.81
CA ASP A 136 -9.05 -15.02 12.37
C ASP A 136 -10.22 -14.69 11.44
N LEU A 137 -10.46 -15.58 10.47
CA LEU A 137 -11.56 -15.45 9.51
C LEU A 137 -12.65 -16.44 9.89
N THR A 138 -13.87 -15.95 10.06
CA THR A 138 -15.06 -16.79 10.14
C THR A 138 -15.75 -16.75 8.77
N VAL A 139 -15.79 -17.89 8.10
CA VAL A 139 -16.44 -18.04 6.79
C VAL A 139 -17.82 -18.64 6.99
N TYR A 140 -18.84 -17.97 6.46
CA TYR A 140 -20.22 -18.48 6.44
C TYR A 140 -20.54 -18.91 5.00
N LEU A 141 -20.99 -20.13 4.83
CA LEU A 141 -21.66 -20.53 3.59
C LEU A 141 -23.09 -19.99 3.65
N LEU A 142 -23.45 -19.23 2.63
CA LEU A 142 -24.83 -18.84 2.44
C LEU A 142 -25.51 -19.98 1.68
N ASP A 143 -26.51 -20.61 2.29
CA ASP A 143 -27.37 -21.56 1.58
C ASP A 143 -28.18 -20.79 0.53
N ASP A 144 -28.26 -21.32 -0.69
CA ASP A 144 -28.99 -20.76 -1.84
C ASP A 144 -30.52 -20.76 -1.60
#